data_74af6644b08145f1125c79270bfaa08a
#
_entry.id   74af6644b08145f1125c79270bfaa08a
#
_cell.length_a   1.000
_cell.length_b   1.000
_cell.length_c   1.000
_cell.angle_alpha   90.00
_cell.angle_beta   90.00
_cell.angle_gamma   90.00
#
_symmetry.space_group_name_H-M   'P 1'
#
loop_
_entity.id
_entity.type
_entity.pdbx_description
1 polymer ?
#
loop_
_entity_poly.entity_id
_entity_poly.type
_entity_poly.pdbx_seq_one_letter_code
_entity_poly.pdbx_strand_id
1 'polypeptide(L)'
;FKNQDIKIKLPLSGNANVANYLSAFSIASELGLGINNILKGTKKLKPFEKRLDIKNHKKFTLINDTYNANPDSMRSSLDLLSKIRNRKRKIAILGDMFELGKESRTKHQELAKFTNELKFDEVYTIGSMMKVFNKKLNKKNSFHNHFSDRKELKSLLREIKIDDSAILIKGSRGMKMEEFVSVLESRKN
;
A
#
# COMPACT_ATOMS: atom_id res chain seq x y z
N PHE A 1 29.44 -1.41 -7.56
CA PHE A 1 29.75 -2.66 -8.26
C PHE A 1 31.25 -2.68 -8.55
N LYS A 2 32.02 -3.61 -7.97
CA LYS A 2 33.49 -3.69 -8.12
C LYS A 2 34.16 -2.32 -7.98
N ASN A 3 33.92 -1.63 -6.86
CA ASN A 3 34.42 -0.28 -6.51
C ASN A 3 33.94 0.88 -7.41
N GLN A 4 32.78 0.72 -8.07
CA GLN A 4 32.15 1.81 -8.82
C GLN A 4 30.76 2.10 -8.28
N ASP A 5 30.45 3.37 -8.10
CA ASP A 5 29.09 3.83 -7.79
C ASP A 5 28.22 3.79 -9.04
N ILE A 6 27.10 3.08 -8.96
CA ILE A 6 26.14 2.95 -10.05
C ILE A 6 24.82 3.54 -9.62
N LYS A 7 24.37 4.57 -10.31
CA LYS A 7 23.08 5.18 -10.08
C LYS A 7 22.00 4.45 -10.91
N ILE A 8 21.05 3.81 -10.24
CA ILE A 8 19.98 3.03 -10.87
C ILE A 8 18.63 3.68 -10.59
N LYS A 9 17.86 3.96 -11.64
CA LYS A 9 16.45 4.36 -11.51
C LYS A 9 15.59 3.11 -11.58
N LEU A 10 15.05 2.70 -10.43
CA LEU A 10 14.16 1.56 -10.34
C LEU A 10 12.73 1.96 -10.74
N PRO A 11 12.07 1.25 -11.70
CA PRO A 11 10.69 1.54 -12.10
C PRO A 11 9.64 0.92 -11.15
N LEU A 12 10.02 0.63 -9.93
CA LEU A 12 9.17 0.03 -8.88
C LEU A 12 9.15 0.95 -7.66
N SER A 13 7.99 1.17 -7.09
CA SER A 13 7.81 2.06 -5.93
C SER A 13 7.99 1.34 -4.59
N GLY A 14 8.49 2.05 -3.58
CA GLY A 14 8.57 1.59 -2.20
C GLY A 14 9.90 0.92 -1.82
N ASN A 15 10.33 1.14 -0.58
CA ASN A 15 11.62 0.65 -0.05
C ASN A 15 11.75 -0.89 -0.10
N ALA A 16 10.65 -1.62 0.07
CA ALA A 16 10.65 -3.08 -0.05
C ALA A 16 11.09 -3.54 -1.45
N ASN A 17 10.66 -2.85 -2.51
CA ASN A 17 11.07 -3.15 -3.87
C ASN A 17 12.56 -2.80 -4.10
N VAL A 18 13.10 -1.77 -3.43
CA VAL A 18 14.54 -1.49 -3.48
C VAL A 18 15.33 -2.64 -2.86
N ALA A 19 14.94 -3.12 -1.68
CA ALA A 19 15.60 -4.26 -1.03
C ALA A 19 15.53 -5.54 -1.88
N ASN A 20 14.36 -5.85 -2.44
CA ASN A 20 14.17 -7.00 -3.33
C ASN A 20 15.05 -6.88 -4.59
N TYR A 21 15.11 -5.67 -5.18
CA TYR A 21 15.96 -5.41 -6.33
C TYR A 21 17.44 -5.60 -6.00
N LEU A 22 17.92 -5.08 -4.87
CA LEU A 22 19.32 -5.26 -4.46
C LEU A 22 19.68 -6.73 -4.28
N SER A 23 18.79 -7.54 -3.72
CA SER A 23 18.99 -8.97 -3.60
C SER A 23 19.09 -9.64 -4.98
N ALA A 24 18.16 -9.33 -5.89
CA ALA A 24 18.17 -9.87 -7.25
C ALA A 24 19.41 -9.41 -8.03
N PHE A 25 19.81 -8.14 -7.86
CA PHE A 25 21.04 -7.58 -8.46
C PHE A 25 22.28 -8.32 -7.97
N SER A 26 22.40 -8.55 -6.67
CA SER A 26 23.54 -9.27 -6.07
C SER A 26 23.63 -10.70 -6.63
N ILE A 27 22.52 -11.43 -6.66
CA ILE A 27 22.48 -12.81 -7.19
C ILE A 27 22.86 -12.81 -8.68
N ALA A 28 22.31 -11.90 -9.49
CA ALA A 28 22.64 -11.82 -10.90
C ALA A 28 24.12 -11.52 -11.15
N SER A 29 24.71 -10.67 -10.29
CA SER A 29 26.16 -10.35 -10.33
C SER A 29 27.03 -11.54 -9.99
N GLU A 30 26.66 -12.31 -8.93
CA GLU A 30 27.39 -13.51 -8.52
C GLU A 30 27.31 -14.61 -9.60
N LEU A 31 26.19 -14.70 -10.32
CA LEU A 31 26.03 -15.59 -11.47
C LEU A 31 26.76 -15.12 -12.73
N GLY A 32 27.56 -14.04 -12.64
CA GLY A 32 28.39 -13.54 -13.73
C GLY A 32 27.71 -12.68 -14.78
N LEU A 33 26.46 -12.23 -14.52
CA LEU A 33 25.82 -11.30 -15.46
C LEU A 33 26.52 -9.95 -15.46
N GLY A 34 26.93 -9.48 -16.65
CA GLY A 34 27.51 -8.14 -16.80
C GLY A 34 26.51 -7.03 -16.49
N ILE A 35 27.01 -5.94 -15.89
CA ILE A 35 26.22 -4.80 -15.43
C ILE A 35 25.25 -4.27 -16.48
N ASN A 36 25.69 -4.17 -17.75
CA ASN A 36 24.85 -3.69 -18.84
C ASN A 36 23.60 -4.57 -19.07
N ASN A 37 23.72 -5.89 -18.89
CA ASN A 37 22.60 -6.82 -19.01
C ASN A 37 21.64 -6.67 -17.84
N ILE A 38 22.16 -6.52 -16.60
CA ILE A 38 21.34 -6.26 -15.42
C ILE A 38 20.57 -4.96 -15.58
N LEU A 39 21.22 -3.87 -16.03
CA LEU A 39 20.56 -2.58 -16.26
C LEU A 39 19.51 -2.64 -17.37
N LYS A 40 19.76 -3.40 -18.44
CA LYS A 40 18.75 -3.65 -19.49
C LYS A 40 17.53 -4.40 -18.92
N GLY A 41 17.75 -5.40 -18.07
CA GLY A 41 16.71 -6.13 -17.37
C GLY A 41 15.92 -5.21 -16.43
N THR A 42 16.62 -4.36 -15.68
CA THR A 42 15.99 -3.39 -14.75
C THR A 42 14.97 -2.50 -15.45
N LYS A 43 15.27 -1.99 -16.63
CA LYS A 43 14.36 -1.13 -17.42
C LYS A 43 13.07 -1.85 -17.86
N LYS A 44 13.07 -3.18 -17.89
CA LYS A 44 11.92 -4.00 -18.27
C LYS A 44 11.04 -4.40 -17.08
N LEU A 45 11.48 -4.14 -15.85
CA LEU A 45 10.69 -4.43 -14.66
C LEU A 45 9.38 -3.65 -14.69
N LYS A 46 8.30 -4.33 -14.34
CA LYS A 46 6.98 -3.74 -14.17
C LYS A 46 6.46 -4.07 -12.78
N PRO A 47 5.65 -3.20 -12.16
CA PRO A 47 4.95 -3.55 -10.94
C PRO A 47 4.16 -4.85 -11.14
N PHE A 48 4.21 -5.73 -10.15
CA PHE A 48 3.34 -6.90 -10.13
C PHE A 48 1.91 -6.42 -9.81
N GLU A 49 0.92 -6.93 -10.52
CA GLU A 49 -0.48 -6.56 -10.28
C GLU A 49 -0.85 -6.65 -8.80
N LYS A 50 -1.57 -5.66 -8.31
CA LYS A 50 -2.04 -5.57 -6.91
C LYS A 50 -0.91 -5.49 -5.85
N ARG A 51 0.35 -5.21 -6.24
CA ARG A 51 1.49 -4.96 -5.33
C ARG A 51 2.07 -3.58 -5.57
N LEU A 52 1.64 -2.59 -4.76
CA LEU A 52 2.00 -1.18 -4.93
C LEU A 52 1.82 -0.70 -6.39
N ASP A 53 0.76 -1.17 -7.04
CA ASP A 53 0.38 -0.73 -8.37
C ASP A 53 -0.22 0.67 -8.27
N ILE A 54 0.55 1.69 -8.68
CA ILE A 54 0.18 3.10 -8.56
C ILE A 54 -0.36 3.60 -9.89
N LYS A 55 -1.64 3.98 -9.88
CA LYS A 55 -2.34 4.53 -11.03
C LYS A 55 -2.69 6.00 -10.79
N ASN A 56 -2.16 6.89 -11.62
CA ASN A 56 -2.47 8.30 -11.57
C ASN A 56 -3.66 8.61 -12.48
N HIS A 57 -4.80 8.90 -11.89
CA HIS A 57 -5.98 9.42 -12.59
C HIS A 57 -6.01 10.94 -12.51
N LYS A 58 -6.84 11.59 -13.36
CA LYS A 58 -6.99 13.05 -13.37
C LYS A 58 -7.35 13.60 -11.99
N LYS A 59 -8.31 12.99 -11.32
CA LYS A 59 -8.84 13.46 -10.03
C LYS A 59 -8.10 12.91 -8.80
N PHE A 60 -7.54 11.70 -8.88
CA PHE A 60 -6.91 11.04 -7.73
C PHE A 60 -5.76 10.12 -8.16
N THR A 61 -4.95 9.71 -7.20
CA THR A 61 -3.94 8.66 -7.35
C THR A 61 -4.39 7.44 -6.57
N LEU A 62 -4.47 6.28 -7.20
CA LEU A 62 -4.83 5.02 -6.58
C LEU A 62 -3.60 4.14 -6.38
N ILE A 63 -3.39 3.68 -5.16
CA ILE A 63 -2.37 2.71 -4.79
C ILE A 63 -3.07 1.38 -4.52
N ASN A 64 -3.04 0.50 -5.50
CA ASN A 64 -3.58 -0.85 -5.39
C ASN A 64 -2.51 -1.78 -4.82
N ASP A 65 -2.64 -2.16 -3.55
CA ASP A 65 -1.74 -3.08 -2.86
C ASP A 65 -2.53 -4.23 -2.22
N THR A 66 -3.47 -4.79 -2.99
CA THR A 66 -4.48 -5.75 -2.54
C THR A 66 -4.06 -7.22 -2.68
N TYR A 67 -2.82 -7.49 -3.10
CA TYR A 67 -2.36 -8.87 -3.29
C TYR A 67 -2.31 -9.64 -1.97
N ASN A 68 -1.67 -9.07 -0.95
CA ASN A 68 -1.59 -9.65 0.41
C ASN A 68 -1.21 -8.57 1.44
N ALA A 69 -1.35 -8.89 2.73
CA ALA A 69 -0.98 -7.99 3.81
C ALA A 69 -0.32 -8.75 4.96
N ASN A 70 0.79 -8.19 5.46
CA ASN A 70 1.45 -8.53 6.71
C ASN A 70 1.89 -7.23 7.41
N PRO A 71 2.32 -7.24 8.68
CA PRO A 71 2.65 -6.03 9.43
C PRO A 71 3.66 -5.12 8.72
N ASP A 72 4.74 -5.68 8.17
CA ASP A 72 5.80 -4.87 7.53
C ASP A 72 5.33 -4.26 6.21
N SER A 73 4.62 -5.02 5.38
CA SER A 73 4.09 -4.51 4.13
C SER A 73 3.00 -3.47 4.35
N MET A 74 2.17 -3.59 5.41
CA MET A 74 1.20 -2.57 5.79
C MET A 74 1.89 -1.27 6.20
N ARG A 75 2.91 -1.34 7.06
CA ARG A 75 3.73 -0.18 7.45
C ARG A 75 4.37 0.50 6.24
N SER A 76 4.98 -0.28 5.37
CA SER A 76 5.63 0.23 4.15
C SER A 76 4.65 0.95 3.23
N SER A 77 3.44 0.42 3.04
CA SER A 77 2.44 1.03 2.16
C SER A 77 1.82 2.29 2.77
N LEU A 78 1.60 2.30 4.08
CA LEU A 78 1.13 3.49 4.81
C LEU A 78 2.18 4.60 4.80
N ASP A 79 3.46 4.26 5.00
CA ASP A 79 4.57 5.21 4.90
C ASP A 79 4.66 5.79 3.47
N LEU A 80 4.52 4.95 2.45
CA LEU A 80 4.47 5.41 1.06
C LEU A 80 3.31 6.40 0.83
N LEU A 81 2.09 6.07 1.28
CA LEU A 81 0.93 6.96 1.18
C LEU A 81 1.20 8.31 1.87
N SER A 82 1.83 8.29 3.05
CA SER A 82 2.14 9.50 3.82
C SER A 82 3.08 10.45 3.06
N LYS A 83 3.97 9.91 2.25
CA LYS A 83 5.01 10.63 1.48
C LYS A 83 4.55 11.15 0.13
N ILE A 84 3.36 10.82 -0.34
CA ILE A 84 2.81 11.34 -1.60
C ILE A 84 2.56 12.85 -1.44
N ARG A 85 3.18 13.68 -2.26
CA ARG A 85 3.11 15.14 -2.18
C ARG A 85 2.23 15.78 -3.26
N ASN A 86 1.99 15.09 -4.36
CA ASN A 86 1.23 15.58 -5.50
C ASN A 86 -0.29 15.48 -5.33
N ARG A 87 -0.76 15.12 -4.13
CA ARG A 87 -2.18 15.08 -3.74
C ARG A 87 -2.34 15.64 -2.33
N LYS A 88 -3.36 16.47 -2.14
CA LYS A 88 -3.61 17.15 -0.85
C LYS A 88 -4.18 16.21 0.20
N ARG A 89 -5.09 15.30 -0.20
CA ARG A 89 -5.75 14.37 0.72
C ARG A 89 -5.14 12.98 0.65
N LYS A 90 -5.12 12.29 1.78
CA LYS A 90 -4.61 10.93 1.92
C LYS A 90 -5.65 10.05 2.59
N ILE A 91 -6.09 9.03 1.88
CA ILE A 91 -7.15 8.12 2.30
C ILE A 91 -6.60 6.69 2.33
N ALA A 92 -6.74 6.00 3.46
CA ALA A 92 -6.36 4.59 3.59
C ALA A 92 -7.62 3.71 3.74
N ILE A 93 -7.71 2.65 2.94
CA ILE A 93 -8.78 1.64 2.98
C ILE A 93 -8.13 0.30 3.29
N LEU A 94 -8.31 -0.19 4.52
CA LEU A 94 -7.52 -1.28 5.08
C LEU A 94 -8.39 -2.47 5.47
N GLY A 95 -7.96 -3.67 5.05
CA GLY A 95 -8.53 -4.95 5.46
C GLY A 95 -7.59 -5.71 6.42
N ASP A 96 -8.11 -6.77 7.04
CA ASP A 96 -7.37 -7.60 7.99
C ASP A 96 -6.07 -8.15 7.41
N MET A 97 -5.09 -8.35 8.28
CA MET A 97 -3.90 -9.17 8.05
C MET A 97 -4.17 -10.58 8.57
N PHE A 98 -4.10 -11.57 7.68
CA PHE A 98 -4.28 -12.98 8.02
C PHE A 98 -2.95 -13.66 8.37
N GLU A 99 -3.01 -14.91 8.81
CA GLU A 99 -1.85 -15.78 9.07
C GLU A 99 -0.93 -15.28 10.21
N LEU A 100 -1.45 -14.45 11.12
CA LEU A 100 -0.69 -13.92 12.26
C LEU A 100 -0.88 -14.75 13.55
N GLY A 101 -1.69 -15.81 13.50
CA GLY A 101 -1.93 -16.67 14.66
C GLY A 101 -2.36 -15.88 15.91
N LYS A 102 -1.79 -16.25 17.05
CA LYS A 102 -2.08 -15.63 18.36
C LYS A 102 -1.69 -14.14 18.43
N GLU A 103 -0.76 -13.71 17.61
CA GLU A 103 -0.28 -12.31 17.58
C GLU A 103 -1.18 -11.36 16.79
N SER A 104 -2.21 -11.88 16.10
CA SER A 104 -3.04 -11.08 15.19
C SER A 104 -3.55 -9.80 15.85
N ARG A 105 -4.13 -9.91 17.06
CA ARG A 105 -4.66 -8.75 17.81
C ARG A 105 -3.56 -7.72 18.11
N THR A 106 -2.42 -8.17 18.60
CA THR A 106 -1.28 -7.31 18.96
C THR A 106 -0.73 -6.59 17.74
N LYS A 107 -0.51 -7.31 16.62
CA LYS A 107 0.01 -6.74 15.39
C LYS A 107 -0.91 -5.69 14.78
N HIS A 108 -2.23 -5.88 14.85
CA HIS A 108 -3.18 -4.85 14.42
C HIS A 108 -3.17 -3.62 15.34
N GLN A 109 -2.98 -3.79 16.66
CA GLN A 109 -2.83 -2.67 17.58
C GLN A 109 -1.51 -1.90 17.38
N GLU A 110 -0.40 -2.60 17.13
CA GLU A 110 0.90 -1.99 16.80
C GLU A 110 0.82 -1.18 15.51
N LEU A 111 0.12 -1.71 14.50
CA LEU A 111 -0.12 -1.00 13.25
C LEU A 111 -0.93 0.29 13.47
N ALA A 112 -1.92 0.27 14.37
CA ALA A 112 -2.69 1.46 14.70
C ALA A 112 -1.81 2.54 15.38
N LYS A 113 -0.90 2.15 16.29
CA LYS A 113 0.06 3.09 16.89
C LYS A 113 0.91 3.75 15.81
N PHE A 114 1.50 2.97 14.91
CA PHE A 114 2.27 3.49 13.79
C PHE A 114 1.42 4.42 12.90
N THR A 115 0.18 4.05 12.61
CA THR A 115 -0.73 4.86 11.78
C THR A 115 -1.05 6.21 12.43
N ASN A 116 -1.14 6.27 13.76
CA ASN A 116 -1.35 7.52 14.50
C ASN A 116 -0.18 8.51 14.39
N GLU A 117 1.02 8.06 14.07
CA GLU A 117 2.20 8.91 13.83
C GLU A 117 2.16 9.55 12.43
N LEU A 118 1.36 8.96 11.53
CA LEU A 118 1.17 9.45 10.17
C LEU A 118 -0.07 10.35 10.09
N LYS A 119 -0.03 11.33 9.21
CA LYS A 119 -1.17 12.24 8.99
C LYS A 119 -1.96 11.78 7.78
N PHE A 120 -3.11 11.15 8.03
CA PHE A 120 -4.09 10.81 7.01
C PHE A 120 -5.38 11.61 7.23
N ASP A 121 -6.04 12.00 6.14
CA ASP A 121 -7.32 12.68 6.24
C ASP A 121 -8.42 11.68 6.63
N GLU A 122 -8.37 10.47 6.03
CA GLU A 122 -9.39 9.47 6.24
C GLU A 122 -8.79 8.05 6.32
N VAL A 123 -9.30 7.23 7.25
CA VAL A 123 -8.94 5.83 7.38
C VAL A 123 -10.21 4.99 7.49
N TYR A 124 -10.47 4.20 6.48
CA TYR A 124 -11.60 3.26 6.43
C TYR A 124 -11.10 1.84 6.63
N THR A 125 -11.80 1.07 7.44
CA THR A 125 -11.36 -0.28 7.79
C THR A 125 -12.49 -1.29 7.65
N ILE A 126 -12.15 -2.52 7.27
CA ILE A 126 -13.07 -3.65 7.20
C ILE A 126 -12.40 -4.93 7.68
N GLY A 127 -13.11 -5.73 8.47
CA GLY A 127 -12.61 -6.98 9.02
C GLY A 127 -12.56 -6.98 10.54
N SER A 128 -12.62 -8.16 11.14
CA SER A 128 -12.75 -8.33 12.60
C SER A 128 -11.54 -7.77 13.37
N MET A 129 -10.34 -7.98 12.85
CA MET A 129 -9.11 -7.49 13.47
C MET A 129 -8.88 -6.00 13.17
N MET A 130 -9.28 -5.51 12.00
CA MET A 130 -9.29 -4.08 11.70
C MET A 130 -10.27 -3.29 12.58
N LYS A 131 -11.30 -3.92 13.15
CA LYS A 131 -12.12 -3.30 14.22
C LYS A 131 -11.28 -2.98 15.46
N VAL A 132 -10.33 -3.86 15.82
CA VAL A 132 -9.40 -3.64 16.94
C VAL A 132 -8.42 -2.51 16.62
N PHE A 133 -7.88 -2.50 15.40
CA PHE A 133 -7.04 -1.41 14.88
C PHE A 133 -7.79 -0.06 14.94
N ASN A 134 -9.00 0.02 14.39
CA ASN A 134 -9.79 1.24 14.28
C ASN A 134 -10.08 1.85 15.67
N LYS A 135 -10.38 1.03 16.68
CA LYS A 135 -10.59 1.48 18.06
C LYS A 135 -9.35 2.12 18.71
N LYS A 136 -8.15 1.89 18.16
CA LYS A 136 -6.88 2.46 18.67
C LYS A 136 -6.41 3.67 17.86
N LEU A 137 -7.11 4.03 16.78
CA LEU A 137 -6.84 5.26 16.05
C LEU A 137 -7.24 6.50 16.88
N ASN A 138 -6.45 7.54 16.73
CA ASN A 138 -6.70 8.82 17.40
C ASN A 138 -7.56 9.73 16.49
N LYS A 139 -8.76 10.08 16.96
CA LYS A 139 -9.70 10.96 16.25
C LYS A 139 -9.15 12.36 15.95
N LYS A 140 -8.12 12.81 16.68
CA LYS A 140 -7.47 14.10 16.42
C LYS A 140 -6.56 14.07 15.18
N ASN A 141 -6.11 12.88 14.76
CA ASN A 141 -5.12 12.73 13.69
C ASN A 141 -5.74 12.37 12.34
N SER A 142 -6.93 11.77 12.33
CA SER A 142 -7.64 11.40 11.11
C SER A 142 -9.12 11.17 11.38
N PHE A 143 -9.97 11.43 10.37
CA PHE A 143 -11.32 10.85 10.38
C PHE A 143 -11.20 9.35 10.11
N HIS A 144 -11.82 8.51 10.94
CA HIS A 144 -11.78 7.07 10.74
C HIS A 144 -13.13 6.40 11.01
N ASN A 145 -13.44 5.38 10.21
CA ASN A 145 -14.63 4.57 10.37
C ASN A 145 -14.33 3.09 10.10
N HIS A 146 -15.08 2.22 10.76
CA HIS A 146 -14.99 0.78 10.61
C HIS A 146 -16.30 0.24 10.05
N PHE A 147 -16.19 -0.62 9.04
CA PHE A 147 -17.31 -1.28 8.40
C PHE A 147 -17.31 -2.77 8.70
N SER A 148 -18.46 -3.30 9.05
CA SER A 148 -18.69 -4.74 9.18
C SER A 148 -19.26 -5.33 7.89
N ASP A 149 -19.94 -4.52 7.08
CA ASP A 149 -20.50 -4.90 5.79
C ASP A 149 -19.71 -4.26 4.62
N ARG A 150 -19.39 -5.12 3.65
CA ARG A 150 -18.72 -4.71 2.41
C ARG A 150 -19.59 -3.82 1.53
N LYS A 151 -20.93 -4.03 1.53
CA LYS A 151 -21.85 -3.20 0.75
C LYS A 151 -21.89 -1.77 1.25
N GLU A 152 -21.88 -1.58 2.58
CA GLU A 152 -21.82 -0.24 3.19
C GLU A 152 -20.53 0.49 2.81
N LEU A 153 -19.36 -0.17 2.90
CA LEU A 153 -18.10 0.42 2.47
C LEU A 153 -18.10 0.74 0.98
N LYS A 154 -18.60 -0.15 0.11
CA LYS A 154 -18.73 0.12 -1.32
C LYS A 154 -19.66 1.31 -1.60
N SER A 155 -20.76 1.44 -0.87
CA SER A 155 -21.67 2.59 -0.99
C SER A 155 -20.96 3.90 -0.63
N LEU A 156 -20.29 3.93 0.51
CA LEU A 156 -19.49 5.07 0.91
C LEU A 156 -18.45 5.44 -0.18
N LEU A 157 -17.71 4.46 -0.71
CA LEU A 157 -16.67 4.70 -1.71
C LEU A 157 -17.21 5.24 -3.06
N ARG A 158 -18.50 5.09 -3.35
CA ARG A 158 -19.16 5.72 -4.51
C ARG A 158 -19.41 7.22 -4.28
N GLU A 159 -19.54 7.65 -3.03
CA GLU A 159 -20.04 8.98 -2.64
C GLU A 159 -18.94 9.90 -2.08
N ILE A 160 -17.94 9.33 -1.36
CA ILE A 160 -16.89 10.14 -0.74
C ILE A 160 -16.18 11.04 -1.75
N LYS A 161 -15.74 12.20 -1.30
CA LYS A 161 -14.92 13.09 -2.10
C LYS A 161 -13.53 12.49 -2.31
N ILE A 162 -13.16 12.25 -3.57
CA ILE A 162 -11.86 11.69 -3.96
C ILE A 162 -10.97 12.67 -4.73
N ASP A 163 -11.50 13.85 -5.05
CA ASP A 163 -10.72 14.85 -5.78
C ASP A 163 -9.47 15.26 -5.01
N ASP A 164 -8.36 15.34 -5.72
CA ASP A 164 -7.03 15.67 -5.19
C ASP A 164 -6.58 14.73 -4.05
N SER A 165 -6.97 13.46 -4.12
CA SER A 165 -6.67 12.44 -3.11
C SER A 165 -5.66 11.41 -3.60
N ALA A 166 -4.76 10.96 -2.69
CA ALA A 166 -4.04 9.71 -2.81
C ALA A 166 -4.75 8.66 -1.97
N ILE A 167 -5.09 7.52 -2.57
CA ILE A 167 -5.93 6.49 -1.96
C ILE A 167 -5.17 5.17 -1.97
N LEU A 168 -4.90 4.60 -0.79
CA LEU A 168 -4.33 3.27 -0.63
C LEU A 168 -5.43 2.26 -0.34
N ILE A 169 -5.42 1.12 -1.03
CA ILE A 169 -6.26 -0.04 -0.71
C ILE A 169 -5.36 -1.24 -0.44
N LYS A 170 -5.44 -1.82 0.77
CA LYS A 170 -4.62 -2.95 1.18
C LYS A 170 -5.33 -3.86 2.18
N GLY A 171 -5.07 -5.15 2.09
CA GLY A 171 -5.50 -6.19 3.00
C GLY A 171 -5.05 -7.57 2.54
N SER A 172 -5.18 -8.58 3.38
CA SER A 172 -4.80 -9.95 3.04
C SER A 172 -5.59 -10.47 1.85
N ARG A 173 -5.01 -11.43 1.13
CA ARG A 173 -5.60 -11.98 -0.12
C ARG A 173 -7.05 -12.44 0.05
N GLY A 174 -7.35 -13.12 1.17
CA GLY A 174 -8.71 -13.59 1.46
C GLY A 174 -9.71 -12.47 1.72
N MET A 175 -9.26 -11.23 1.97
CA MET A 175 -10.14 -10.07 2.12
C MET A 175 -10.69 -9.56 0.79
N LYS A 176 -10.18 -9.99 -0.36
CA LYS A 176 -10.62 -9.57 -1.71
C LYS A 176 -10.78 -8.05 -1.84
N MET A 177 -9.77 -7.30 -1.36
CA MET A 177 -9.82 -5.84 -1.31
C MET A 177 -9.85 -5.19 -2.70
N GLU A 178 -9.51 -5.91 -3.76
CA GLU A 178 -9.62 -5.47 -5.16
C GLU A 178 -11.05 -5.08 -5.57
N GLU A 179 -12.07 -5.56 -4.88
CA GLU A 179 -13.45 -5.13 -5.13
C GLU A 179 -13.65 -3.64 -4.86
N PHE A 180 -12.94 -3.08 -3.88
CA PHE A 180 -12.98 -1.65 -3.58
C PHE A 180 -12.18 -0.83 -4.59
N VAL A 181 -11.10 -1.42 -5.14
CA VAL A 181 -10.35 -0.84 -6.28
C VAL A 181 -11.30 -0.64 -7.46
N SER A 182 -12.07 -1.66 -7.82
CA SER A 182 -13.02 -1.59 -8.94
C SER A 182 -14.09 -0.49 -8.74
N VAL A 183 -14.56 -0.27 -7.50
CA VAL A 183 -15.49 0.82 -7.19
C VAL A 183 -14.87 2.19 -7.45
N LEU A 184 -13.62 2.42 -7.04
CA LEU A 184 -12.95 3.70 -7.28
C LEU A 184 -12.56 3.89 -8.74
N GLU A 185 -12.14 2.84 -9.43
CA GLU A 185 -11.81 2.90 -10.85
C GLU A 185 -13.01 3.24 -11.74
N SER A 186 -14.24 2.88 -11.33
CA SER A 186 -15.45 3.31 -12.03
C SER A 186 -15.69 4.84 -11.98
N ARG A 187 -15.01 5.56 -11.07
CA ARG A 187 -15.13 7.01 -10.84
C ARG A 187 -13.96 7.83 -11.43
N LYS A 188 -13.10 7.23 -12.22
CA LYS A 188 -11.86 7.87 -12.74
C LYS A 188 -12.07 9.00 -13.75
N ASN A 189 -13.26 9.14 -14.30
CA ASN A 189 -13.64 10.15 -15.32
C ASN A 189 -14.12 11.46 -14.66
#